data_182f8cebd318a70165e956d8e33040c9
#
_entry.id   182f8cebd318a70165e956d8e33040c9
#
_cell.length_a   1.000
_cell.length_b   1.000
_cell.length_c   1.000
_cell.angle_alpha   90.00
_cell.angle_beta   90.00
_cell.angle_gamma   90.00
#
_symmetry.space_group_name_H-M   'P 1'
#
loop_
_entity.id
_entity.type
_entity.pdbx_description
1 polymer ?
#
loop_
_entity_poly.entity_id
_entity_poly.type
_entity_poly.pdbx_seq_one_letter_code
_entity_poly.pdbx_strand_id
1 'polypeptide(L)'
;FHNGEKFTSADVKYTFERILNPSTASAYAGLYSQIDSVEAATPTTVVFHLKAAFGPFLTNLATNGEIVNKKAIESKDPARNPVGTGPFQFVEWVQGDHILVKKNPSYFKKGLPHLDSITFKFLPVDQSRIDALSAGELDWADAVPLQQVPTLKKDPRFTYVTSNVAGIPDFLALNTKKAPFNNPKVRQAIALAINRSDIKNVAYLGTGGLGLTEMPTGSTWYDDSGVFGVKSDIAKAKKLLAEAGFPQGLSVEYLGLSQYPELLKTGQVVRDQLKKIGIDMSIKAVDVSVWYDAFSSGNYQITSAYQE
;
A
#
# COMPACT_ATOMS: atom_id res chain seq x y z
N PHE A 1 7.91 -25.64 -11.07
CA PHE A 1 6.74 -24.81 -11.38
C PHE A 1 5.46 -25.66 -11.46
N HIS A 2 4.30 -25.01 -11.34
CA HIS A 2 2.99 -25.65 -11.40
C HIS A 2 2.70 -26.37 -12.73
N ASN A 3 3.37 -26.02 -13.79
CA ASN A 3 3.29 -26.66 -15.12
C ASN A 3 4.21 -27.89 -15.27
N GLY A 4 4.91 -28.30 -14.21
CA GLY A 4 5.87 -29.41 -14.21
C GLY A 4 7.28 -29.08 -14.69
N GLU A 5 7.53 -27.85 -15.16
CA GLU A 5 8.87 -27.40 -15.53
C GLU A 5 9.76 -27.24 -14.29
N LYS A 6 11.04 -27.53 -14.43
CA LYS A 6 12.02 -27.33 -13.35
C LYS A 6 12.30 -25.86 -13.16
N PHE A 7 12.37 -25.44 -11.90
CA PHE A 7 12.87 -24.11 -11.54
C PHE A 7 14.41 -24.13 -11.63
N THR A 8 14.97 -23.14 -12.33
CA THR A 8 16.42 -23.00 -12.50
C THR A 8 16.86 -21.54 -12.40
N SER A 9 18.16 -21.32 -12.29
CA SER A 9 18.80 -20.01 -12.36
C SER A 9 18.44 -19.22 -13.63
N ALA A 10 18.16 -19.92 -14.74
CA ALA A 10 17.75 -19.28 -15.99
C ALA A 10 16.38 -18.58 -15.87
N ASP A 11 15.46 -19.12 -15.06
CA ASP A 11 14.15 -18.47 -14.80
C ASP A 11 14.35 -17.19 -13.98
N VAL A 12 15.26 -17.20 -13.01
CA VAL A 12 15.61 -16.02 -12.22
C VAL A 12 16.20 -14.93 -13.13
N LYS A 13 17.20 -15.28 -13.93
CA LYS A 13 17.80 -14.36 -14.91
C LYS A 13 16.76 -13.77 -15.84
N TYR A 14 15.92 -14.61 -16.45
CA TYR A 14 14.84 -14.16 -17.34
C TYR A 14 13.88 -13.20 -16.64
N THR A 15 13.51 -13.50 -15.39
CA THR A 15 12.58 -12.66 -14.63
C THR A 15 13.11 -11.24 -14.45
N PHE A 16 14.34 -11.09 -13.98
CA PHE A 16 14.92 -9.76 -13.72
C PHE A 16 15.31 -9.05 -15.02
N GLU A 17 15.77 -9.73 -16.05
CA GLU A 17 15.94 -9.13 -17.38
C GLU A 17 14.62 -8.61 -17.94
N ARG A 18 13.53 -9.36 -17.75
CA ARG A 18 12.19 -8.93 -18.15
C ARG A 18 11.71 -7.73 -17.35
N ILE A 19 11.89 -7.71 -16.02
CA ILE A 19 11.50 -6.57 -15.16
C ILE A 19 12.26 -5.31 -15.59
N LEU A 20 13.54 -5.41 -15.91
CA LEU A 20 14.39 -4.29 -16.29
C LEU A 20 14.24 -3.87 -17.75
N ASN A 21 13.59 -4.68 -18.58
CA ASN A 21 13.36 -4.34 -19.99
C ASN A 21 12.29 -3.22 -20.08
N PRO A 22 12.62 -2.04 -20.64
CA PRO A 22 11.68 -0.95 -20.78
C PRO A 22 10.39 -1.30 -21.52
N SER A 23 10.45 -2.23 -22.48
CA SER A 23 9.26 -2.67 -23.24
C SER A 23 8.25 -3.43 -22.39
N THR A 24 8.66 -3.97 -21.23
CA THR A 24 7.76 -4.64 -20.28
C THR A 24 6.96 -3.63 -19.45
N ALA A 25 7.44 -2.39 -19.32
CA ALA A 25 6.85 -1.35 -18.48
C ALA A 25 6.53 -1.83 -17.05
N SER A 26 7.46 -2.62 -16.46
CA SER A 26 7.25 -3.20 -15.13
C SER A 26 7.23 -2.11 -14.05
N ALA A 27 6.21 -2.14 -13.19
CA ALA A 27 6.14 -1.26 -12.02
C ALA A 27 7.32 -1.45 -11.05
N TYR A 28 7.96 -2.63 -11.07
CA TYR A 28 9.08 -2.98 -10.20
C TYR A 28 10.45 -2.60 -10.77
N ALA A 29 10.55 -2.08 -12.00
CA ALA A 29 11.83 -1.74 -12.61
C ALA A 29 12.68 -0.79 -11.75
N GLY A 30 12.04 0.16 -11.07
CA GLY A 30 12.70 1.11 -10.15
C GLY A 30 13.38 0.42 -8.98
N LEU A 31 12.74 -0.60 -8.39
CA LEU A 31 13.25 -1.36 -7.23
C LEU A 31 14.56 -2.11 -7.55
N TYR A 32 14.73 -2.48 -8.82
CA TYR A 32 15.85 -3.27 -9.31
C TYR A 32 16.82 -2.50 -10.19
N SER A 33 16.69 -1.18 -10.25
CA SER A 33 17.54 -0.30 -11.08
C SER A 33 19.04 -0.36 -10.74
N GLN A 34 19.39 -0.86 -9.56
CA GLN A 34 20.77 -1.09 -9.13
C GLN A 34 21.38 -2.40 -9.65
N ILE A 35 20.61 -3.28 -10.27
CA ILE A 35 21.17 -4.46 -10.94
C ILE A 35 21.91 -3.99 -12.20
N ASP A 36 23.17 -4.37 -12.30
CA ASP A 36 23.98 -4.22 -13.51
C ASP A 36 23.76 -5.41 -14.45
N SER A 37 23.91 -6.63 -13.91
CA SER A 37 23.67 -7.86 -14.66
C SER A 37 23.23 -9.00 -13.76
N VAL A 38 22.61 -10.03 -14.35
CA VAL A 38 22.20 -11.26 -13.68
C VAL A 38 22.83 -12.43 -14.42
N GLU A 39 23.63 -13.22 -13.71
CA GLU A 39 24.31 -14.39 -14.25
C GLU A 39 23.67 -15.69 -13.72
N ALA A 40 23.29 -16.59 -14.62
CA ALA A 40 22.91 -17.96 -14.31
C ALA A 40 24.16 -18.84 -14.34
N ALA A 41 25.00 -18.75 -13.29
CA ALA A 41 26.33 -19.36 -13.26
C ALA A 41 26.29 -20.90 -13.31
N THR A 42 25.30 -21.50 -12.63
CA THR A 42 24.99 -22.95 -12.74
C THR A 42 23.45 -23.08 -12.71
N PRO A 43 22.89 -24.27 -13.01
CA PRO A 43 21.44 -24.45 -12.93
C PRO A 43 20.77 -24.07 -11.56
N THR A 44 21.59 -24.01 -10.50
CA THR A 44 21.14 -23.76 -9.12
C THR A 44 21.83 -22.55 -8.47
N THR A 45 22.63 -21.80 -9.22
CA THR A 45 23.35 -20.63 -8.71
C THR A 45 23.09 -19.42 -9.57
N VAL A 46 22.61 -18.34 -8.95
CA VAL A 46 22.43 -17.03 -9.58
C VAL A 46 23.38 -16.04 -8.92
N VAL A 47 24.04 -15.22 -9.74
CA VAL A 47 24.87 -14.12 -9.29
C VAL A 47 24.24 -12.80 -9.77
N PHE A 48 23.91 -11.90 -8.85
CA PHE A 48 23.50 -10.54 -9.16
C PHE A 48 24.70 -9.61 -9.02
N HIS A 49 25.07 -8.95 -10.09
CA HIS A 49 26.06 -7.89 -10.09
C HIS A 49 25.34 -6.56 -9.91
N LEU A 50 25.69 -5.80 -8.88
CA LEU A 50 25.09 -4.50 -8.59
C LEU A 50 26.04 -3.38 -8.99
N LYS A 51 25.48 -2.27 -9.49
CA LYS A 51 26.22 -1.05 -9.85
C LYS A 51 26.91 -0.42 -8.64
N ALA A 52 26.30 -0.55 -7.46
CA ALA A 52 26.83 -0.09 -6.18
C ALA A 52 26.23 -0.92 -5.04
N ALA A 53 26.79 -0.81 -3.82
CA ALA A 53 26.21 -1.42 -2.62
C ALA A 53 24.80 -0.88 -2.40
N PHE A 54 23.82 -1.79 -2.26
CA PHE A 54 22.41 -1.43 -2.13
C PHE A 54 21.75 -2.27 -1.02
N GLY A 55 21.66 -1.70 0.18
CA GLY A 55 21.14 -2.39 1.37
C GLY A 55 19.74 -2.98 1.21
N PRO A 56 18.75 -2.30 0.56
CA PRO A 56 17.39 -2.83 0.38
C PRO A 56 17.28 -4.03 -0.58
N PHE A 57 18.35 -4.42 -1.29
CA PHE A 57 18.27 -5.41 -2.37
C PHE A 57 17.63 -6.74 -1.95
N LEU A 58 18.06 -7.31 -0.83
CA LEU A 58 17.52 -8.59 -0.35
C LEU A 58 16.06 -8.46 0.11
N THR A 59 15.70 -7.33 0.69
CA THR A 59 14.30 -7.05 1.07
C THR A 59 13.43 -6.96 -0.18
N ASN A 60 13.88 -6.24 -1.21
CA ASN A 60 13.15 -6.15 -2.47
C ASN A 60 12.96 -7.53 -3.11
N LEU A 61 13.98 -8.40 -3.10
CA LEU A 61 13.87 -9.77 -3.59
C LEU A 61 12.83 -10.59 -2.81
N ALA A 62 12.74 -10.38 -1.50
CA ALA A 62 11.81 -11.11 -0.64
C ALA A 62 10.35 -10.65 -0.78
N THR A 63 10.12 -9.38 -1.17
CA THR A 63 8.78 -8.78 -1.24
C THR A 63 8.23 -8.66 -2.65
N ASN A 64 9.08 -8.51 -3.67
CA ASN A 64 8.68 -8.23 -5.06
C ASN A 64 9.52 -9.02 -6.08
N GLY A 65 10.06 -10.16 -5.66
CA GLY A 65 10.97 -10.97 -6.47
C GLY A 65 10.35 -12.28 -6.96
N GLU A 66 9.05 -12.31 -7.22
CA GLU A 66 8.36 -13.49 -7.73
C GLU A 66 8.92 -13.93 -9.06
N ILE A 67 9.47 -15.17 -9.09
CA ILE A 67 10.11 -15.71 -10.30
C ILE A 67 9.07 -16.32 -11.22
N VAL A 68 9.08 -15.87 -12.46
CA VAL A 68 8.17 -16.37 -13.50
C VAL A 68 8.84 -17.48 -14.34
N ASN A 69 8.00 -18.40 -14.82
CA ASN A 69 8.47 -19.42 -15.77
C ASN A 69 8.46 -18.85 -17.19
N LYS A 70 9.63 -18.79 -17.84
CA LYS A 70 9.80 -18.23 -19.20
C LYS A 70 8.81 -18.81 -20.19
N LYS A 71 8.70 -20.14 -20.26
CA LYS A 71 7.83 -20.84 -21.22
C LYS A 71 6.36 -20.52 -20.99
N ALA A 72 5.92 -20.36 -19.72
CA ALA A 72 4.56 -19.97 -19.41
C ALA A 72 4.27 -18.53 -19.85
N ILE A 73 5.20 -17.60 -19.60
CA ILE A 73 5.07 -16.19 -20.02
C ILE A 73 4.96 -16.06 -21.57
N GLU A 74 5.76 -16.84 -22.29
CA GLU A 74 5.82 -16.79 -23.76
C GLU A 74 4.67 -17.53 -24.46
N SER A 75 4.00 -18.46 -23.76
CA SER A 75 2.94 -19.30 -24.34
C SER A 75 1.51 -18.81 -24.13
N LYS A 76 1.26 -18.05 -23.04
CA LYS A 76 -0.07 -17.58 -22.65
C LYS A 76 0.02 -16.20 -21.98
N ASP A 77 -1.11 -15.48 -21.95
CA ASP A 77 -1.22 -14.27 -21.15
C ASP A 77 -0.98 -14.57 -19.66
N PRO A 78 0.12 -14.08 -19.09
CA PRO A 78 0.47 -14.36 -17.69
C PRO A 78 -0.50 -13.74 -16.69
N ALA A 79 -1.18 -12.67 -17.04
CA ALA A 79 -2.18 -12.04 -16.20
C ALA A 79 -3.43 -12.93 -16.01
N ARG A 80 -3.67 -13.85 -16.94
CA ARG A 80 -4.82 -14.76 -16.91
C ARG A 80 -4.43 -16.21 -16.63
N ASN A 81 -3.15 -16.56 -16.74
CA ASN A 81 -2.65 -17.91 -16.58
C ASN A 81 -1.36 -17.93 -15.77
N PRO A 82 -1.37 -17.49 -14.50
CA PRO A 82 -0.17 -17.43 -13.68
C PRO A 82 0.38 -18.84 -13.40
N VAL A 83 1.69 -19.00 -13.53
CA VAL A 83 2.42 -20.23 -13.23
C VAL A 83 3.54 -19.90 -12.27
N GLY A 84 3.43 -20.38 -11.04
CA GLY A 84 4.40 -20.18 -9.97
C GLY A 84 4.95 -21.47 -9.40
N THR A 85 5.57 -21.37 -8.23
CA THR A 85 6.10 -22.49 -7.42
C THR A 85 5.45 -22.55 -6.04
N GLY A 86 4.38 -21.76 -5.83
CA GLY A 86 3.73 -21.58 -4.56
C GLY A 86 2.90 -22.78 -4.07
N PRO A 87 2.31 -22.66 -2.86
CA PRO A 87 1.52 -23.72 -2.26
C PRO A 87 0.18 -23.98 -2.96
N PHE A 88 -0.30 -23.00 -3.72
CA PHE A 88 -1.56 -23.13 -4.47
C PHE A 88 -1.33 -22.88 -5.95
N GLN A 89 -2.08 -23.63 -6.78
CA GLN A 89 -2.12 -23.54 -8.23
C GLN A 89 -3.37 -22.78 -8.66
N PHE A 90 -3.23 -21.90 -9.63
CA PHE A 90 -4.34 -21.20 -10.26
C PHE A 90 -5.28 -22.18 -10.97
N VAL A 91 -6.58 -21.99 -10.81
CA VAL A 91 -7.62 -22.75 -11.50
C VAL A 91 -8.36 -21.86 -12.47
N GLU A 92 -8.99 -20.78 -11.97
CA GLU A 92 -9.77 -19.86 -12.80
C GLU A 92 -9.86 -18.46 -12.16
N TRP A 93 -10.17 -17.51 -13.01
CA TRP A 93 -10.56 -16.16 -12.63
C TRP A 93 -11.82 -15.76 -13.40
N VAL A 94 -12.94 -15.69 -12.69
CA VAL A 94 -14.19 -15.12 -13.20
C VAL A 94 -14.22 -13.64 -12.86
N GLN A 95 -14.12 -12.81 -13.88
CA GLN A 95 -13.99 -11.35 -13.69
C GLN A 95 -15.21 -10.78 -12.95
N GLY A 96 -14.95 -10.03 -11.89
CA GLY A 96 -15.98 -9.41 -11.05
C GLY A 96 -16.65 -10.37 -10.05
N ASP A 97 -16.30 -11.66 -10.05
CA ASP A 97 -16.88 -12.65 -9.16
C ASP A 97 -15.82 -13.28 -8.24
N HIS A 98 -14.89 -14.09 -8.78
CA HIS A 98 -13.91 -14.74 -7.94
C HIS A 98 -12.62 -15.16 -8.65
N ILE A 99 -11.60 -15.50 -7.84
CA ILE A 99 -10.44 -16.30 -8.23
C ILE A 99 -10.44 -17.59 -7.41
N LEU A 100 -10.27 -18.73 -8.09
CA LEU A 100 -10.13 -20.05 -7.47
C LEU A 100 -8.69 -20.54 -7.62
N VAL A 101 -8.12 -20.98 -6.51
CA VAL A 101 -6.83 -21.68 -6.49
C VAL A 101 -7.00 -23.02 -5.74
N LYS A 102 -6.22 -24.01 -6.15
CA LYS A 102 -6.20 -25.35 -5.51
C LYS A 102 -4.82 -25.69 -4.99
N LYS A 103 -4.78 -26.58 -4.01
CA LYS A 103 -3.56 -27.13 -3.43
C LYS A 103 -2.56 -27.61 -4.50
N ASN A 104 -1.31 -27.24 -4.35
CA ASN A 104 -0.20 -27.81 -5.09
C ASN A 104 0.27 -29.11 -4.40
N PRO A 105 -0.01 -30.31 -4.95
CA PRO A 105 0.36 -31.57 -4.32
C PRO A 105 1.90 -31.77 -4.29
N SER A 106 2.62 -31.05 -5.17
CA SER A 106 4.08 -31.11 -5.28
C SER A 106 4.77 -29.93 -4.61
N TYR A 107 4.09 -29.28 -3.64
CA TYR A 107 4.73 -28.16 -2.95
C TYR A 107 5.96 -28.60 -2.16
N PHE A 108 7.05 -27.84 -2.26
CA PHE A 108 8.34 -28.22 -1.70
C PHE A 108 8.39 -28.26 -0.15
N LYS A 109 7.48 -27.58 0.54
CA LYS A 109 7.37 -27.66 2.00
C LYS A 109 6.44 -28.82 2.36
N LYS A 110 6.99 -29.86 2.98
CA LYS A 110 6.26 -31.06 3.38
C LYS A 110 5.10 -30.72 4.34
N GLY A 111 3.92 -31.31 4.07
CA GLY A 111 2.71 -31.14 4.90
C GLY A 111 1.91 -29.87 4.62
N LEU A 112 2.38 -29.00 3.71
CA LEU A 112 1.69 -27.77 3.32
C LEU A 112 1.25 -27.82 1.85
N PRO A 113 0.22 -27.03 1.49
CA PRO A 113 -0.70 -26.26 2.34
C PRO A 113 -1.71 -27.18 3.05
N HIS A 114 -2.36 -26.69 4.10
CA HIS A 114 -3.40 -27.43 4.82
C HIS A 114 -4.75 -27.42 4.09
N LEU A 115 -5.09 -26.28 3.46
CA LEU A 115 -6.34 -26.14 2.69
C LEU A 115 -6.22 -26.82 1.33
N ASP A 116 -7.30 -27.43 0.86
CA ASP A 116 -7.36 -28.05 -0.47
C ASP A 116 -7.61 -27.04 -1.59
N SER A 117 -8.36 -25.98 -1.29
CA SER A 117 -8.63 -24.85 -2.20
C SER A 117 -8.91 -23.57 -1.44
N ILE A 118 -8.77 -22.44 -2.15
CA ILE A 118 -9.19 -21.12 -1.68
C ILE A 118 -9.95 -20.44 -2.81
N THR A 119 -11.14 -19.93 -2.50
CA THR A 119 -11.91 -19.07 -3.40
C THR A 119 -11.87 -17.64 -2.89
N PHE A 120 -11.27 -16.74 -3.63
CA PHE A 120 -11.26 -15.31 -3.34
C PHE A 120 -12.47 -14.65 -4.01
N LYS A 121 -13.52 -14.35 -3.26
CA LYS A 121 -14.72 -13.65 -3.76
C LYS A 121 -14.52 -12.14 -3.76
N PHE A 122 -14.93 -11.46 -4.83
CA PHE A 122 -14.88 -10.01 -4.94
C PHE A 122 -16.19 -9.39 -4.46
N LEU A 123 -16.19 -8.87 -3.24
CA LEU A 123 -17.34 -8.20 -2.63
C LEU A 123 -16.96 -6.74 -2.30
N PRO A 124 -17.04 -5.82 -3.26
CA PRO A 124 -16.56 -4.44 -3.10
C PRO A 124 -17.38 -3.62 -2.11
N VAL A 125 -18.62 -4.02 -1.83
CA VAL A 125 -19.49 -3.33 -0.87
C VAL A 125 -19.26 -3.90 0.52
N ASP A 126 -18.83 -3.05 1.45
CA ASP A 126 -18.51 -3.42 2.84
C ASP A 126 -19.63 -4.21 3.53
N GLN A 127 -20.87 -3.74 3.43
CA GLN A 127 -22.01 -4.39 4.07
C GLN A 127 -22.22 -5.80 3.51
N SER A 128 -22.10 -6.00 2.19
CA SER A 128 -22.25 -7.31 1.56
C SER A 128 -21.22 -8.33 2.05
N ARG A 129 -19.97 -7.88 2.33
CA ARG A 129 -18.93 -8.77 2.90
C ARG A 129 -19.29 -9.20 4.33
N ILE A 130 -19.79 -8.28 5.15
CA ILE A 130 -20.19 -8.60 6.53
C ILE A 130 -21.44 -9.47 6.58
N ASP A 131 -22.40 -9.24 5.69
CA ASP A 131 -23.60 -10.04 5.58
C ASP A 131 -23.27 -11.48 5.14
N ALA A 132 -22.42 -11.65 4.11
CA ALA A 132 -21.98 -12.95 3.63
C ALA A 132 -21.15 -13.72 4.71
N LEU A 133 -20.27 -13.02 5.45
CA LEU A 133 -19.56 -13.61 6.57
C LEU A 133 -20.54 -14.06 7.68
N SER A 134 -21.52 -13.22 8.00
CA SER A 134 -22.51 -13.50 9.04
C SER A 134 -23.46 -14.64 8.68
N ALA A 135 -23.74 -14.80 7.39
CA ALA A 135 -24.53 -15.90 6.85
C ALA A 135 -23.75 -17.22 6.75
N GLY A 136 -22.42 -17.19 6.97
CA GLY A 136 -21.56 -18.38 6.80
C GLY A 136 -21.23 -18.71 5.33
N GLU A 137 -21.40 -17.75 4.43
CA GLU A 137 -21.02 -17.88 3.01
C GLU A 137 -19.53 -17.59 2.79
N LEU A 138 -18.88 -16.98 3.78
CA LEU A 138 -17.43 -16.71 3.83
C LEU A 138 -16.86 -17.29 5.12
N ASP A 139 -15.68 -17.88 5.00
CA ASP A 139 -14.85 -18.32 6.14
C ASP A 139 -13.96 -17.19 6.66
N TRP A 140 -13.66 -16.22 5.79
CA TRP A 140 -12.78 -15.08 6.07
C TRP A 140 -13.27 -13.83 5.33
N ALA A 141 -13.27 -12.70 6.01
CA ALA A 141 -13.45 -11.39 5.39
C ALA A 141 -12.27 -10.47 5.71
N ASP A 142 -11.67 -9.92 4.68
CA ASP A 142 -10.64 -8.88 4.80
C ASP A 142 -11.26 -7.48 4.82
N ALA A 143 -10.49 -6.48 5.27
CA ALA A 143 -10.91 -5.08 5.32
C ALA A 143 -12.28 -4.89 6.00
N VAL A 144 -12.42 -5.42 7.21
CA VAL A 144 -13.64 -5.26 8.02
C VAL A 144 -13.86 -3.77 8.34
N PRO A 145 -15.03 -3.18 8.00
CA PRO A 145 -15.31 -1.79 8.32
C PRO A 145 -15.17 -1.52 9.82
N LEU A 146 -14.44 -0.48 10.18
CA LEU A 146 -14.12 -0.17 11.58
C LEU A 146 -15.36 -0.04 12.47
N GLN A 147 -16.47 0.45 11.90
CA GLN A 147 -17.76 0.57 12.59
C GLN A 147 -18.34 -0.77 13.02
N GLN A 148 -18.07 -1.84 12.26
CA GLN A 148 -18.59 -3.19 12.53
C GLN A 148 -17.72 -3.97 13.52
N VAL A 149 -16.47 -3.59 13.70
CA VAL A 149 -15.51 -4.30 14.57
C VAL A 149 -16.03 -4.51 16.00
N PRO A 150 -16.61 -3.50 16.70
CA PRO A 150 -17.13 -3.71 18.06
C PRO A 150 -18.25 -4.75 18.14
N THR A 151 -19.08 -4.85 17.11
CA THR A 151 -20.17 -5.82 17.04
C THR A 151 -19.64 -7.22 16.77
N LEU A 152 -18.78 -7.37 15.77
CA LEU A 152 -18.19 -8.66 15.39
C LEU A 152 -17.31 -9.24 16.49
N LYS A 153 -16.57 -8.41 17.23
CA LYS A 153 -15.77 -8.87 18.39
C LYS A 153 -16.60 -9.45 19.54
N LYS A 154 -17.88 -9.10 19.64
CA LYS A 154 -18.79 -9.62 20.66
C LYS A 154 -19.49 -10.90 20.22
N ASP A 155 -19.48 -11.23 18.94
CA ASP A 155 -20.10 -12.44 18.40
C ASP A 155 -19.12 -13.61 18.53
N PRO A 156 -19.45 -14.65 19.32
CA PRO A 156 -18.55 -15.79 19.57
C PRO A 156 -18.29 -16.65 18.32
N ARG A 157 -19.02 -16.44 17.24
CA ARG A 157 -18.80 -17.15 15.97
C ARG A 157 -17.54 -16.66 15.25
N PHE A 158 -17.05 -15.44 15.59
CA PHE A 158 -15.97 -14.79 14.85
C PHE A 158 -14.71 -14.58 15.71
N THR A 159 -13.56 -14.71 15.09
CA THR A 159 -12.29 -14.28 15.62
C THR A 159 -11.81 -13.05 14.85
N TYR A 160 -11.70 -11.93 15.52
CA TYR A 160 -11.12 -10.73 14.92
C TYR A 160 -9.60 -10.76 15.04
N VAL A 161 -8.93 -10.81 13.90
CA VAL A 161 -7.46 -10.81 13.82
C VAL A 161 -7.01 -9.41 13.40
N THR A 162 -6.06 -8.86 14.14
CA THR A 162 -5.40 -7.58 13.80
C THR A 162 -3.90 -7.74 13.96
N SER A 163 -3.13 -7.06 13.13
CA SER A 163 -1.69 -7.00 13.29
C SER A 163 -1.34 -6.01 14.41
N ASN A 164 -0.48 -6.44 15.33
CA ASN A 164 0.16 -5.57 16.32
C ASN A 164 1.56 -5.14 15.87
N VAL A 165 2.00 -5.59 14.71
CA VAL A 165 3.25 -5.16 14.07
C VAL A 165 3.02 -3.81 13.41
N ALA A 166 4.11 -3.06 13.25
CA ALA A 166 4.12 -1.79 12.55
C ALA A 166 3.15 -1.79 11.35
N GLY A 167 2.06 -1.04 11.48
CA GLY A 167 1.03 -0.95 10.46
C GLY A 167 1.51 -0.17 9.25
N ILE A 168 0.72 -0.21 8.21
CA ILE A 168 0.91 0.65 7.04
C ILE A 168 0.56 2.08 7.47
N PRO A 169 1.50 3.05 7.40
CA PRO A 169 1.20 4.42 7.81
C PRO A 169 0.27 5.10 6.79
N ASP A 170 -0.78 5.75 7.31
CA ASP A 170 -1.51 6.77 6.56
C ASP A 170 -0.67 8.05 6.56
N PHE A 171 -0.39 8.58 5.41
CA PHE A 171 0.38 9.80 5.25
C PHE A 171 -0.36 10.85 4.42
N LEU A 172 -0.09 12.10 4.73
CA LEU A 172 -0.52 13.24 3.94
C LEU A 172 0.58 13.63 2.96
N ALA A 173 0.37 13.38 1.68
CA ALA A 173 1.30 13.73 0.62
C ALA A 173 1.05 15.18 0.14
N LEU A 174 2.08 16.01 0.24
CA LEU A 174 2.11 17.38 -0.29
C LEU A 174 3.00 17.41 -1.53
N ASN A 175 2.45 17.81 -2.69
CA ASN A 175 3.22 17.84 -3.93
C ASN A 175 4.26 18.98 -3.94
N THR A 176 5.49 18.67 -3.59
CA THR A 176 6.57 19.65 -3.46
C THR A 176 6.99 20.32 -4.77
N LYS A 177 6.54 19.79 -5.91
CA LYS A 177 6.77 20.38 -7.25
C LYS A 177 5.74 21.45 -7.61
N LYS A 178 4.65 21.59 -6.84
CA LYS A 178 3.57 22.56 -7.06
C LYS A 178 3.53 23.61 -5.96
N ALA A 179 3.29 24.86 -6.34
CA ALA A 179 2.95 25.92 -5.39
C ALA A 179 1.60 25.59 -4.72
N PRO A 180 1.42 25.90 -3.42
CA PRO A 180 2.40 26.57 -2.54
C PRO A 180 3.35 25.59 -1.82
N PHE A 181 3.31 24.29 -2.11
CA PHE A 181 4.03 23.24 -1.38
C PHE A 181 5.51 23.09 -1.75
N ASN A 182 5.97 23.81 -2.78
CA ASN A 182 7.41 24.00 -3.04
C ASN A 182 8.09 24.82 -1.92
N ASN A 183 7.33 25.63 -1.16
CA ASN A 183 7.85 26.36 0.00
C ASN A 183 7.83 25.46 1.26
N PRO A 184 9.00 25.16 1.88
CA PRO A 184 9.09 24.31 3.06
C PRO A 184 8.35 24.89 4.29
N LYS A 185 8.25 26.22 4.44
CA LYS A 185 7.52 26.84 5.55
C LYS A 185 6.02 26.55 5.48
N VAL A 186 5.44 26.46 4.26
CA VAL A 186 4.03 26.07 4.08
C VAL A 186 3.83 24.63 4.54
N ARG A 187 4.71 23.71 4.14
CA ARG A 187 4.63 22.31 4.56
C ARG A 187 4.77 22.14 6.06
N GLN A 188 5.71 22.86 6.68
CA GLN A 188 5.91 22.89 8.13
C GLN A 188 4.69 23.47 8.86
N ALA A 189 4.08 24.53 8.34
CA ALA A 189 2.86 25.11 8.90
C ALA A 189 1.71 24.11 8.89
N ILE A 190 1.51 23.38 7.79
CA ILE A 190 0.51 22.31 7.70
C ILE A 190 0.78 21.21 8.72
N ALA A 191 2.03 20.72 8.80
CA ALA A 191 2.37 19.65 9.74
C ALA A 191 2.15 20.05 11.21
N LEU A 192 2.40 21.32 11.57
CA LEU A 192 2.14 21.88 12.90
C LEU A 192 0.65 22.14 13.16
N ALA A 193 -0.15 22.39 12.14
CA ALA A 193 -1.59 22.61 12.30
C ALA A 193 -2.37 21.31 12.59
N ILE A 194 -1.79 20.15 12.25
CA ILE A 194 -2.46 18.85 12.35
C ILE A 194 -2.37 18.31 13.79
N ASN A 195 -3.54 18.00 14.36
CA ASN A 195 -3.67 17.15 15.54
C ASN A 195 -3.93 15.71 15.10
N ARG A 196 -2.93 14.87 15.27
CA ARG A 196 -2.99 13.46 14.83
C ARG A 196 -3.96 12.63 15.66
N SER A 197 -4.15 12.97 16.95
CA SER A 197 -5.15 12.29 17.80
C SER A 197 -6.57 12.49 17.30
N ASP A 198 -6.91 13.68 16.79
CA ASP A 198 -8.25 13.92 16.23
C ASP A 198 -8.47 13.07 14.97
N ILE A 199 -7.45 12.94 14.09
CA ILE A 199 -7.53 12.07 12.91
C ILE A 199 -7.75 10.63 13.36
N LYS A 200 -6.93 10.10 14.27
CA LYS A 200 -7.09 8.75 14.83
C LYS A 200 -8.50 8.52 15.37
N ASN A 201 -9.01 9.45 16.16
CA ASN A 201 -10.31 9.27 16.82
C ASN A 201 -11.48 9.38 15.84
N VAL A 202 -11.41 10.29 14.86
CA VAL A 202 -12.53 10.58 13.96
C VAL A 202 -12.52 9.72 12.71
N ALA A 203 -11.35 9.55 12.07
CA ALA A 203 -11.25 8.76 10.85
C ALA A 203 -11.10 7.26 11.14
N TYR A 204 -10.39 6.90 12.22
CA TYR A 204 -10.05 5.52 12.55
C TYR A 204 -10.73 4.99 13.81
N LEU A 205 -11.71 5.72 14.36
CA LEU A 205 -12.50 5.33 15.55
C LEU A 205 -11.63 4.92 16.76
N GLY A 206 -10.49 5.60 16.92
CA GLY A 206 -9.54 5.34 18.00
C GLY A 206 -8.60 4.14 17.76
N THR A 207 -8.72 3.45 16.64
CA THR A 207 -7.84 2.32 16.28
C THR A 207 -6.49 2.77 15.73
N GLY A 208 -5.51 1.86 15.66
CA GLY A 208 -4.18 2.15 15.14
C GLY A 208 -3.27 2.95 16.08
N GLY A 209 -2.02 3.11 15.69
CA GLY A 209 -1.00 3.92 16.34
C GLY A 209 -1.02 5.38 15.88
N LEU A 210 -0.20 6.23 16.52
CA LEU A 210 0.06 7.59 16.06
C LEU A 210 1.39 7.62 15.31
N GLY A 211 1.35 8.01 14.03
CA GLY A 211 2.54 8.22 13.22
C GLY A 211 3.13 9.62 13.49
N LEU A 212 4.32 9.68 14.07
CA LEU A 212 5.07 10.93 14.27
C LEU A 212 6.13 11.13 13.18
N THR A 213 6.53 10.04 12.54
CA THR A 213 7.49 9.99 11.45
C THR A 213 6.95 9.11 10.33
N GLU A 214 7.66 9.03 9.23
CA GLU A 214 7.36 8.12 8.12
C GLU A 214 7.56 6.64 8.46
N MET A 215 8.35 6.35 9.50
CA MET A 215 8.56 4.98 9.98
C MET A 215 7.53 4.65 11.06
N PRO A 216 6.87 3.48 10.99
CA PRO A 216 5.92 3.07 12.01
C PRO A 216 6.60 2.73 13.33
N THR A 217 5.87 2.94 14.43
CA THR A 217 6.32 2.53 15.78
C THR A 217 6.67 1.04 15.80
N GLY A 218 7.85 0.70 16.34
CA GLY A 218 8.35 -0.68 16.34
C GLY A 218 9.28 -1.03 15.17
N SER A 219 9.42 -0.14 14.18
CA SER A 219 10.49 -0.22 13.19
C SER A 219 11.85 0.08 13.84
N THR A 220 12.91 -0.61 13.39
CA THR A 220 14.28 -0.30 13.78
C THR A 220 14.71 1.13 13.41
N TRP A 221 14.03 1.72 12.43
CA TRP A 221 14.30 3.06 11.91
C TRP A 221 13.34 4.13 12.48
N TYR A 222 12.50 3.75 13.45
CA TYR A 222 11.60 4.70 14.09
C TYR A 222 12.39 5.69 14.94
N ASP A 223 12.18 6.98 14.65
CA ASP A 223 12.75 8.09 15.41
C ASP A 223 11.63 9.08 15.77
N ASP A 224 11.37 9.26 17.06
CA ASP A 224 10.39 10.19 17.60
C ASP A 224 11.03 11.50 18.10
N SER A 225 12.18 11.88 17.56
CA SER A 225 12.95 13.08 17.96
C SER A 225 12.13 14.41 18.02
N GLY A 226 10.83 14.30 17.69
CA GLY A 226 9.82 15.27 18.09
C GLY A 226 9.77 16.55 17.28
N VAL A 227 10.19 16.53 16.01
CA VAL A 227 10.07 17.70 15.12
C VAL A 227 8.62 18.15 14.99
N PHE A 228 7.67 17.18 14.95
CA PHE A 228 6.25 17.44 14.90
C PHE A 228 5.53 16.60 15.97
N GLY A 229 4.89 17.28 16.93
CA GLY A 229 4.17 16.63 18.02
C GLY A 229 2.84 15.99 17.58
N VAL A 230 2.25 15.25 18.51
CA VAL A 230 0.89 14.69 18.37
C VAL A 230 -0.16 15.79 18.27
N LYS A 231 0.00 16.86 19.08
CA LYS A 231 -0.91 18.01 19.18
C LYS A 231 -0.48 19.11 18.23
N SER A 232 -1.45 19.85 17.72
CA SER A 232 -1.21 21.02 16.86
C SER A 232 -0.61 22.21 17.64
N ASP A 233 0.25 22.97 16.95
CA ASP A 233 0.72 24.31 17.36
C ASP A 233 0.22 25.35 16.34
N ILE A 234 -0.99 25.83 16.57
CA ILE A 234 -1.67 26.76 15.67
C ILE A 234 -0.96 28.12 15.60
N ALA A 235 -0.39 28.59 16.71
CA ALA A 235 0.31 29.89 16.74
C ALA A 235 1.58 29.85 15.88
N LYS A 236 2.40 28.82 16.04
CA LYS A 236 3.61 28.61 15.24
C LYS A 236 3.29 28.35 13.77
N ALA A 237 2.22 27.58 13.50
CA ALA A 237 1.75 27.31 12.13
C ALA A 237 1.35 28.60 11.41
N LYS A 238 0.56 29.49 12.04
CA LYS A 238 0.20 30.80 11.48
C LYS A 238 1.42 31.68 11.21
N LYS A 239 2.37 31.71 12.14
CA LYS A 239 3.61 32.47 11.98
C LYS A 239 4.37 32.01 10.76
N LEU A 240 4.59 30.70 10.60
CA LEU A 240 5.28 30.13 9.45
C LEU A 240 4.54 30.41 8.13
N LEU A 241 3.22 30.35 8.13
CA LEU A 241 2.42 30.65 6.94
C LEU A 241 2.56 32.11 6.52
N ALA A 242 2.54 33.04 7.49
CA ALA A 242 2.79 34.46 7.23
C ALA A 242 4.23 34.71 6.70
N GLU A 243 5.24 34.08 7.31
CA GLU A 243 6.63 34.15 6.84
C GLU A 243 6.82 33.52 5.45
N ALA A 244 5.95 32.59 5.06
CA ALA A 244 5.93 32.00 3.73
C ALA A 244 5.29 32.90 2.67
N GLY A 245 4.76 34.07 3.05
CA GLY A 245 4.10 35.02 2.17
C GLY A 245 2.58 34.90 2.12
N PHE A 246 1.97 34.15 3.03
CA PHE A 246 0.52 33.92 3.07
C PHE A 246 -0.14 34.39 4.40
N PRO A 247 0.04 35.68 4.79
CA PRO A 247 -0.53 36.18 6.06
C PRO A 247 -2.07 36.19 6.08
N GLN A 248 -2.69 36.21 4.91
CA GLN A 248 -4.15 36.18 4.75
C GLN A 248 -4.68 34.75 4.49
N GLY A 249 -3.81 33.75 4.53
CA GLY A 249 -4.15 32.37 4.19
C GLY A 249 -4.00 32.08 2.69
N LEU A 250 -4.44 30.88 2.32
CA LEU A 250 -4.40 30.38 0.93
C LEU A 250 -5.45 29.32 0.69
N SER A 251 -5.73 29.00 -0.57
CA SER A 251 -6.64 27.92 -0.97
C SER A 251 -5.87 26.77 -1.60
N VAL A 252 -6.28 25.52 -1.31
CA VAL A 252 -5.68 24.28 -1.84
C VAL A 252 -6.75 23.25 -2.13
N GLU A 253 -6.42 22.26 -2.97
CA GLU A 253 -7.30 21.13 -3.26
C GLU A 253 -6.69 19.84 -2.66
N TYR A 254 -7.53 19.08 -1.96
CA TYR A 254 -7.23 17.72 -1.53
C TYR A 254 -7.89 16.72 -2.49
N LEU A 255 -7.09 15.84 -3.07
CA LEU A 255 -7.55 14.74 -3.90
C LEU A 255 -7.80 13.52 -3.01
N GLY A 256 -9.07 13.16 -2.82
CA GLY A 256 -9.50 12.07 -1.94
C GLY A 256 -9.85 10.80 -2.72
N LEU A 257 -9.63 9.66 -2.10
CA LEU A 257 -10.02 8.33 -2.59
C LEU A 257 -11.43 7.99 -2.12
N SER A 258 -12.38 7.86 -3.05
CA SER A 258 -13.79 7.60 -2.73
C SER A 258 -14.02 6.20 -2.15
N GLN A 259 -13.21 5.21 -2.54
CA GLN A 259 -13.28 3.83 -2.07
C GLN A 259 -12.63 3.58 -0.71
N TYR A 260 -11.95 4.59 -0.13
CA TYR A 260 -11.29 4.50 1.16
C TYR A 260 -11.87 5.52 2.14
N PRO A 261 -12.98 5.17 2.84
CA PRO A 261 -13.71 6.11 3.70
C PRO A 261 -12.83 6.75 4.78
N GLU A 262 -11.87 6.02 5.33
CA GLU A 262 -10.94 6.49 6.36
C GLU A 262 -10.03 7.59 5.82
N LEU A 263 -9.47 7.41 4.62
CA LEU A 263 -8.62 8.41 3.96
C LEU A 263 -9.43 9.66 3.60
N LEU A 264 -10.65 9.48 3.10
CA LEU A 264 -11.53 10.61 2.81
C LEU A 264 -11.90 11.35 4.09
N LYS A 265 -12.15 10.63 5.19
CA LYS A 265 -12.43 11.20 6.50
C LYS A 265 -11.22 11.93 7.08
N THR A 266 -10.01 11.38 6.90
CA THR A 266 -8.74 12.05 7.20
C THR A 266 -8.69 13.42 6.50
N GLY A 267 -8.98 13.47 5.20
CA GLY A 267 -9.05 14.72 4.45
C GLY A 267 -10.04 15.73 5.03
N GLN A 268 -11.22 15.28 5.47
CA GLN A 268 -12.22 16.15 6.13
C GLN A 268 -11.72 16.73 7.45
N VAL A 269 -11.09 15.90 8.31
CA VAL A 269 -10.51 16.37 9.58
C VAL A 269 -9.37 17.35 9.32
N VAL A 270 -8.48 17.04 8.38
CA VAL A 270 -7.37 17.92 7.99
C VAL A 270 -7.88 19.27 7.48
N ARG A 271 -8.91 19.29 6.64
CA ARG A 271 -9.57 20.53 6.17
C ARG A 271 -9.99 21.42 7.34
N ASP A 272 -10.69 20.84 8.30
CA ASP A 272 -11.23 21.58 9.43
C ASP A 272 -10.12 22.09 10.37
N GLN A 273 -8.98 21.38 10.44
CA GLN A 273 -7.79 21.81 11.17
C GLN A 273 -7.04 22.92 10.44
N LEU A 274 -6.85 22.80 9.13
CA LEU A 274 -6.15 23.78 8.30
C LEU A 274 -6.89 25.11 8.21
N LYS A 275 -8.22 25.09 8.29
CA LYS A 275 -9.04 26.31 8.38
C LYS A 275 -8.64 27.19 9.57
N LYS A 276 -8.18 26.60 10.69
CA LYS A 276 -7.74 27.34 11.89
C LYS A 276 -6.50 28.21 11.64
N ILE A 277 -5.72 27.89 10.60
CA ILE A 277 -4.52 28.66 10.22
C ILE A 277 -4.74 29.49 8.95
N GLY A 278 -5.99 29.58 8.44
CA GLY A 278 -6.33 30.37 7.25
C GLY A 278 -6.17 29.61 5.93
N ILE A 279 -5.97 28.27 5.95
CA ILE A 279 -5.94 27.49 4.71
C ILE A 279 -7.35 26.98 4.43
N ASP A 280 -7.90 27.40 3.29
CA ASP A 280 -9.17 26.88 2.77
C ASP A 280 -8.91 25.70 1.85
N MET A 281 -9.33 24.48 2.27
CA MET A 281 -9.08 23.25 1.55
C MET A 281 -10.38 22.68 0.99
N SER A 282 -10.50 22.67 -0.34
CA SER A 282 -11.55 21.91 -1.03
C SER A 282 -11.21 20.42 -1.09
N ILE A 283 -12.24 19.56 -1.13
CA ILE A 283 -12.07 18.11 -1.25
C ILE A 283 -12.69 17.65 -2.57
N LYS A 284 -11.87 17.02 -3.41
CA LYS A 284 -12.30 16.37 -4.64
C LYS A 284 -12.12 14.85 -4.49
N ALA A 285 -13.22 14.13 -4.27
CA ALA A 285 -13.21 12.68 -4.20
C ALA A 285 -13.27 12.08 -5.61
N VAL A 286 -12.40 11.12 -5.90
CA VAL A 286 -12.28 10.43 -7.18
C VAL A 286 -12.11 8.93 -6.98
N ASP A 287 -12.34 8.15 -8.02
CA ASP A 287 -12.07 6.72 -8.04
C ASP A 287 -10.57 6.42 -7.99
N VAL A 288 -10.20 5.22 -7.52
CA VAL A 288 -8.81 4.80 -7.34
C VAL A 288 -7.98 4.89 -8.62
N SER A 289 -8.55 4.56 -9.78
CA SER A 289 -7.85 4.67 -11.07
C SER A 289 -7.49 6.11 -11.42
N VAL A 290 -8.45 7.03 -11.25
CA VAL A 290 -8.25 8.47 -11.48
C VAL A 290 -7.26 9.05 -10.46
N TRP A 291 -7.35 8.60 -9.21
CA TRP A 291 -6.40 9.00 -8.17
C TRP A 291 -4.98 8.54 -8.50
N TYR A 292 -4.82 7.27 -8.91
CA TYR A 292 -3.52 6.69 -9.23
C TYR A 292 -2.84 7.41 -10.40
N ASP A 293 -3.59 7.73 -11.45
CA ASP A 293 -3.10 8.49 -12.60
C ASP A 293 -2.67 9.91 -12.18
N ALA A 294 -3.46 10.57 -11.34
CA ALA A 294 -3.13 11.90 -10.84
C ALA A 294 -1.91 11.86 -9.90
N PHE A 295 -1.81 10.86 -9.03
CA PHE A 295 -0.70 10.70 -8.10
C PHE A 295 0.61 10.41 -8.83
N SER A 296 0.62 9.43 -9.76
CA SER A 296 1.80 9.03 -10.53
C SER A 296 2.29 10.12 -11.47
N SER A 297 1.38 10.85 -12.11
CA SER A 297 1.73 11.99 -12.96
C SER A 297 2.07 13.27 -12.20
N GLY A 298 1.86 13.30 -10.87
CA GLY A 298 2.02 14.51 -10.04
C GLY A 298 0.92 15.55 -10.28
N ASN A 299 -0.25 15.14 -10.76
CA ASN A 299 -1.38 16.05 -10.98
C ASN A 299 -2.31 16.15 -9.77
N TYR A 300 -1.75 16.46 -8.61
CA TYR A 300 -2.47 16.73 -7.36
C TYR A 300 -1.76 17.83 -6.59
N GLN A 301 -2.41 18.39 -5.58
CA GLN A 301 -1.81 19.30 -4.60
C GLN A 301 -1.57 18.61 -3.26
N ILE A 302 -2.63 18.13 -2.63
CA ILE A 302 -2.62 17.34 -1.39
C ILE A 302 -3.39 16.05 -1.64
N THR A 303 -2.93 14.96 -1.06
CA THR A 303 -3.69 13.71 -0.98
C THR A 303 -3.27 12.94 0.27
N SER A 304 -4.03 11.90 0.64
CA SER A 304 -3.57 10.89 1.59
C SER A 304 -3.60 9.51 0.93
N ALA A 305 -2.70 8.67 1.37
CA ALA A 305 -2.59 7.28 0.94
C ALA A 305 -1.95 6.44 2.04
N TYR A 306 -2.04 5.14 1.91
CA TYR A 306 -1.24 4.19 2.67
C TYR A 306 0.13 4.02 2.00
N GLN A 307 1.17 3.89 2.80
CA GLN A 307 2.49 3.51 2.32
C GLN A 307 2.57 1.98 2.33
N GLU A 308 2.57 1.35 1.16
CA GLU A 308 2.79 -0.09 0.97
C GLU A 308 4.28 -0.43 0.86
#